data_307effc135102cef6738b0f5580f0c29
#
_entry.id   307effc135102cef6738b0f5580f0c29
#
_cell.length_a   1.000
_cell.length_b   1.000
_cell.length_c   1.000
_cell.angle_alpha   90.00
_cell.angle_beta   90.00
_cell.angle_gamma   90.00
#
_symmetry.space_group_name_H-M   'P 1'
#
loop_
_entity.id
_entity.type
_entity.pdbx_description
1 polymer ?
#
loop_
_entity_poly.entity_id
_entity_poly.type
_entity_poly.pdbx_seq_one_letter_code
_entity_poly.pdbx_strand_id
1 'polypeptide(L)'
;MKKIFALAIFLLGAQSLSARDRQSFDNGWLFTLADSARMSKSDYSDRHWRSLNLPHDWAIEGDFSPSSSSGAGGGALPGGIGWYRKHFSVNPKEKYDRFTITFDGVYMNSTVYINGHKP
;
A
#
# COMPACT_ATOMS: atom_id res chain seq x y z
N MET A 1 -60.12 41.05 7.27
CA MET A 1 -58.66 41.11 7.13
C MET A 1 -58.07 39.73 7.35
N LYS A 2 -57.71 39.02 6.27
CA LYS A 2 -57.16 37.66 6.36
C LYS A 2 -55.63 37.78 6.32
N LYS A 3 -54.95 37.38 7.39
CA LYS A 3 -53.48 37.33 7.47
C LYS A 3 -53.02 36.03 6.85
N ILE A 4 -52.32 36.12 5.72
CA ILE A 4 -51.67 34.95 5.07
C ILE A 4 -50.29 34.78 5.72
N PHE A 5 -50.12 33.69 6.46
CA PHE A 5 -48.79 33.28 6.94
C PHE A 5 -48.08 32.53 5.81
N ALA A 6 -47.06 33.14 5.24
CA ALA A 6 -46.16 32.46 4.32
C ALA A 6 -45.17 31.63 5.10
N LEU A 7 -45.30 30.29 5.03
CA LEU A 7 -44.37 29.35 5.58
C LEU A 7 -43.19 29.16 4.61
N ALA A 8 -42.06 29.78 4.90
CA ALA A 8 -40.83 29.56 4.14
C ALA A 8 -40.22 28.22 4.51
N ILE A 9 -40.36 27.23 3.63
CA ILE A 9 -39.68 25.93 3.76
C ILE A 9 -38.23 26.11 3.34
N PHE A 10 -37.32 26.15 4.31
CA PHE A 10 -35.86 26.12 4.05
C PHE A 10 -35.50 24.66 3.66
N LEU A 11 -35.33 24.39 2.37
CA LEU A 11 -34.71 23.16 1.91
C LEU A 11 -33.22 23.24 2.24
N LEU A 12 -32.81 22.65 3.35
CA LEU A 12 -31.40 22.32 3.56
C LEU A 12 -31.03 21.22 2.55
N GLY A 13 -30.34 21.61 1.50
CA GLY A 13 -29.68 20.67 0.59
C GLY A 13 -28.65 19.88 1.39
N ALA A 14 -28.91 18.60 1.62
CA ALA A 14 -27.90 17.69 2.16
C ALA A 14 -26.74 17.62 1.14
N GLN A 15 -25.68 18.33 1.41
CA GLN A 15 -24.42 18.17 0.71
C GLN A 15 -23.91 16.77 1.07
N SER A 16 -23.95 15.85 0.11
CA SER A 16 -23.30 14.55 0.24
C SER A 16 -21.80 14.81 0.36
N LEU A 17 -21.30 14.84 1.58
CA LEU A 17 -19.86 14.76 1.84
C LEU A 17 -19.40 13.42 1.24
N SER A 18 -18.67 13.49 0.14
CA SER A 18 -18.04 12.32 -0.45
C SER A 18 -17.09 11.73 0.59
N ALA A 19 -17.53 10.68 1.25
CA ALA A 19 -16.71 9.94 2.19
C ALA A 19 -15.53 9.32 1.43
N ARG A 20 -14.33 9.45 1.97
CA ARG A 20 -13.16 8.71 1.46
C ARG A 20 -13.44 7.22 1.63
N ASP A 21 -13.45 6.48 0.54
CA ASP A 21 -13.46 5.02 0.61
C ASP A 21 -12.03 4.57 0.97
N ARG A 22 -11.91 3.79 2.04
CA ARG A 22 -10.64 3.20 2.49
C ARG A 22 -10.75 1.70 2.43
N GLN A 23 -9.88 1.10 1.64
CA GLN A 23 -9.82 -0.34 1.46
C GLN A 23 -8.50 -0.89 1.98
N SER A 24 -8.53 -2.09 2.59
CA SER A 24 -7.31 -2.80 2.95
C SER A 24 -6.54 -3.18 1.69
N PHE A 25 -5.22 -2.98 1.76
CA PHE A 25 -4.30 -3.27 0.66
C PHE A 25 -3.32 -4.39 1.01
N ASP A 26 -3.53 -5.09 2.12
CA ASP A 26 -2.59 -6.02 2.73
C ASP A 26 -2.51 -7.38 2.03
N ASN A 27 -3.58 -7.82 1.36
CA ASN A 27 -3.65 -9.15 0.78
C ASN A 27 -3.02 -9.24 -0.61
N GLY A 28 -2.47 -10.41 -0.96
CA GLY A 28 -2.06 -10.74 -2.33
C GLY A 28 -0.85 -9.96 -2.83
N TRP A 29 0.14 -9.76 -1.98
CA TRP A 29 1.46 -9.28 -2.38
C TRP A 29 2.33 -10.42 -2.88
N LEU A 30 3.26 -10.09 -3.76
CA LEU A 30 4.32 -10.97 -4.22
C LEU A 30 5.64 -10.52 -3.60
N PHE A 31 6.45 -11.47 -3.16
CA PHE A 31 7.71 -11.21 -2.48
C PHE A 31 8.85 -12.03 -3.07
N THR A 32 10.02 -11.43 -3.13
CA THR A 32 11.29 -12.12 -3.38
C THR A 32 12.42 -11.44 -2.65
N LEU A 33 13.36 -12.24 -2.15
CA LEU A 33 14.61 -11.76 -1.56
C LEU A 33 15.69 -11.75 -2.64
N ALA A 34 15.97 -10.58 -3.19
CA ALA A 34 16.95 -10.42 -4.26
C ALA A 34 17.35 -8.95 -4.40
N ASP A 35 18.52 -8.72 -4.96
CA ASP A 35 19.03 -7.38 -5.25
C ASP A 35 19.18 -7.21 -6.77
N SER A 36 18.17 -6.62 -7.39
CA SER A 36 18.23 -6.26 -8.81
C SER A 36 17.38 -5.03 -9.09
N ALA A 37 18.02 -3.97 -9.57
CA ALA A 37 17.35 -2.74 -9.99
C ALA A 37 16.29 -2.97 -11.10
N ARG A 38 16.44 -4.05 -11.89
CA ARG A 38 15.45 -4.41 -12.92
C ARG A 38 14.09 -4.77 -12.35
N MET A 39 14.04 -5.18 -11.09
CA MET A 39 12.78 -5.50 -10.39
C MET A 39 11.87 -4.29 -10.22
N SER A 40 12.39 -3.06 -10.35
CA SER A 40 11.55 -1.86 -10.36
C SER A 40 10.71 -1.71 -11.63
N LYS A 41 11.06 -2.42 -12.71
CA LYS A 41 10.36 -2.31 -13.98
C LYS A 41 9.03 -3.05 -13.97
N SER A 42 8.01 -2.46 -14.59
CA SER A 42 6.68 -3.05 -14.69
C SER A 42 6.61 -4.32 -15.54
N ASP A 43 7.53 -4.48 -16.48
CA ASP A 43 7.65 -5.64 -17.37
C ASP A 43 8.52 -6.77 -16.79
N TYR A 44 9.13 -6.57 -15.62
CA TYR A 44 9.92 -7.63 -14.98
C TYR A 44 9.01 -8.77 -14.50
N SER A 45 9.33 -10.00 -14.90
CA SER A 45 8.52 -11.17 -14.55
C SER A 45 8.61 -11.50 -13.05
N ASP A 46 7.49 -11.59 -12.40
CA ASP A 46 7.34 -11.96 -10.98
C ASP A 46 6.71 -13.35 -10.78
N ARG A 47 6.63 -14.15 -11.83
CA ARG A 47 5.97 -15.48 -11.83
C ARG A 47 6.52 -16.46 -10.79
N HIS A 48 7.75 -16.23 -10.33
CA HIS A 48 8.42 -17.07 -9.32
C HIS A 48 8.45 -16.43 -7.95
N TRP A 49 7.83 -15.25 -7.79
CA TRP A 49 7.76 -14.60 -6.50
C TRP A 49 6.73 -15.29 -5.61
N ARG A 50 7.01 -15.33 -4.32
CA ARG A 50 6.13 -15.94 -3.33
C ARG A 50 4.93 -15.03 -3.06
N SER A 51 3.73 -15.60 -3.07
CA SER A 51 2.53 -14.87 -2.64
C SER A 51 2.43 -14.85 -1.12
N LEU A 52 2.09 -13.68 -0.56
CA LEU A 52 1.91 -13.47 0.87
C LEU A 52 0.95 -12.31 1.16
N ASN A 53 0.62 -12.14 2.42
CA ASN A 53 -0.14 -10.99 2.91
C ASN A 53 0.72 -10.17 3.87
N LEU A 54 0.42 -8.86 3.97
CA LEU A 54 1.02 -7.97 4.94
C LEU A 54 0.22 -8.00 6.26
N PRO A 55 0.84 -7.71 7.39
CA PRO A 55 2.27 -7.42 7.58
C PRO A 55 3.16 -8.64 7.36
N HIS A 56 4.37 -8.41 6.88
CA HIS A 56 5.35 -9.46 6.64
C HIS A 56 6.76 -8.96 6.98
N ASP A 57 7.51 -9.79 7.68
CA ASP A 57 8.93 -9.56 7.97
C ASP A 57 9.70 -10.82 7.54
N TRP A 58 10.39 -10.73 6.42
CA TRP A 58 11.16 -11.83 5.89
C TRP A 58 12.39 -12.20 6.73
N ALA A 59 12.90 -11.25 7.53
CA ALA A 59 14.09 -11.49 8.33
C ALA A 59 13.85 -12.55 9.42
N ILE A 60 12.63 -12.58 10.00
CA ILE A 60 12.27 -13.55 11.03
C ILE A 60 12.08 -14.98 10.49
N GLU A 61 12.04 -15.15 9.18
CA GLU A 61 11.94 -16.46 8.54
C GLU A 61 13.31 -17.14 8.40
N GLY A 62 14.40 -16.40 8.60
CA GLY A 62 15.77 -16.91 8.51
C GLY A 62 16.34 -17.33 9.86
N ASP A 63 17.45 -18.06 9.79
CA ASP A 63 18.13 -18.52 10.98
C ASP A 63 18.92 -17.41 11.68
N PHE A 64 18.94 -17.45 12.99
CA PHE A 64 19.83 -16.61 13.79
C PHE A 64 21.29 -17.01 13.56
N SER A 65 22.13 -16.04 13.26
CA SER A 65 23.56 -16.28 13.13
C SER A 65 24.36 -15.07 13.63
N PRO A 66 25.41 -15.29 14.44
CA PRO A 66 26.31 -14.23 14.84
C PRO A 66 27.01 -13.53 13.64
N SER A 67 27.08 -14.22 12.50
CA SER A 67 27.66 -13.70 11.26
C SER A 67 26.66 -13.01 10.35
N SER A 68 25.39 -12.90 10.76
CA SER A 68 24.37 -12.20 9.97
C SER A 68 24.71 -10.73 9.80
N SER A 69 24.39 -10.18 8.64
CA SER A 69 24.71 -8.81 8.25
C SER A 69 24.06 -7.75 9.14
N SER A 70 22.97 -8.07 9.82
CA SER A 70 22.29 -7.20 10.78
C SER A 70 23.04 -7.07 12.12
N GLY A 71 23.94 -8.00 12.42
CA GLY A 71 24.66 -8.04 13.68
C GLY A 71 23.78 -8.15 14.92
N ALA A 72 24.36 -7.95 16.10
CA ALA A 72 23.63 -8.01 17.36
C ALA A 72 22.51 -6.94 17.45
N GLY A 73 22.72 -5.77 16.89
CA GLY A 73 21.72 -4.69 16.87
C GLY A 73 20.46 -5.01 16.08
N GLY A 74 20.58 -5.89 15.07
CA GLY A 74 19.46 -6.39 14.29
C GLY A 74 18.99 -7.79 14.71
N GLY A 75 19.34 -8.22 15.94
CA GLY A 75 18.93 -9.53 16.46
C GLY A 75 19.61 -10.72 15.82
N ALA A 76 20.76 -10.51 15.14
CA ALA A 76 21.48 -11.54 14.41
C ALA A 76 20.64 -12.25 13.32
N LEU A 77 19.59 -11.59 12.85
CA LEU A 77 18.76 -12.05 11.74
C LEU A 77 19.39 -11.74 10.39
N PRO A 78 19.03 -12.47 9.33
CA PRO A 78 19.54 -12.17 7.99
C PRO A 78 19.14 -10.77 7.56
N GLY A 79 20.06 -10.04 6.90
CA GLY A 79 19.82 -8.77 6.25
C GLY A 79 19.75 -8.92 4.74
N GLY A 80 19.35 -7.85 4.03
CA GLY A 80 19.33 -7.84 2.58
C GLY A 80 18.20 -7.00 1.99
N ILE A 81 17.98 -7.16 0.69
CA ILE A 81 16.99 -6.41 -0.05
C ILE A 81 15.81 -7.31 -0.39
N GLY A 82 14.64 -6.97 0.17
CA GLY A 82 13.38 -7.61 -0.15
C GLY A 82 12.56 -6.77 -1.13
N TRP A 83 12.04 -7.42 -2.16
CA TRP A 83 11.13 -6.80 -3.10
C TRP A 83 9.72 -7.29 -2.86
N TYR A 84 8.82 -6.34 -2.76
CA TYR A 84 7.39 -6.57 -2.67
C TYR A 84 6.70 -5.98 -3.89
N ARG A 85 5.80 -6.73 -4.49
CA ARG A 85 5.00 -6.25 -5.62
C ARG A 85 3.53 -6.56 -5.41
N LYS A 86 2.68 -5.62 -5.77
CA LYS A 86 1.26 -5.82 -5.80
C LYS A 86 0.68 -5.38 -7.13
N HIS A 87 -0.09 -6.27 -7.74
CA HIS A 87 -0.91 -5.94 -8.89
C HIS A 87 -2.30 -5.54 -8.41
N PHE A 88 -2.80 -4.42 -8.90
CA PHE A 88 -4.14 -3.97 -8.60
C PHE A 88 -4.72 -3.20 -9.78
N SER A 89 -6.03 -3.12 -9.82
CA SER A 89 -6.76 -2.34 -10.82
C SER A 89 -7.62 -1.31 -10.12
N VAL A 90 -7.68 -0.13 -10.70
CA VAL A 90 -8.58 0.93 -10.29
C VAL A 90 -9.78 0.89 -11.21
N ASN A 91 -10.98 0.92 -10.66
CA ASN A 91 -12.19 0.95 -11.45
C ASN A 91 -12.36 2.34 -12.08
N PRO A 92 -12.30 2.48 -13.41
CA PRO A 92 -12.41 3.81 -14.06
C PRO A 92 -13.82 4.42 -13.95
N LYS A 93 -14.81 3.65 -13.50
CA LYS A 93 -16.18 4.15 -13.25
C LYS A 93 -16.34 4.76 -11.86
N GLU A 94 -15.39 4.56 -10.97
CA GLU A 94 -15.39 5.21 -9.68
C GLU A 94 -15.03 6.68 -9.87
N LYS A 95 -15.89 7.55 -9.33
CA LYS A 95 -15.74 9.01 -9.47
C LYS A 95 -14.72 9.57 -8.47
N TYR A 96 -13.55 8.93 -8.36
CA TYR A 96 -12.48 9.45 -7.54
C TYR A 96 -11.44 10.16 -8.39
N ASP A 97 -11.17 11.40 -8.03
CA ASP A 97 -10.15 12.22 -8.70
C ASP A 97 -8.73 11.89 -8.24
N ARG A 98 -8.60 11.14 -7.15
CA ARG A 98 -7.31 10.87 -6.53
C ARG A 98 -7.32 9.54 -5.78
N PHE A 99 -6.23 8.79 -5.95
CA PHE A 99 -5.94 7.58 -5.19
C PHE A 99 -4.69 7.80 -4.35
N THR A 100 -4.72 7.29 -3.12
CA THR A 100 -3.59 7.36 -2.20
C THR A 100 -3.33 5.98 -1.63
N ILE A 101 -2.08 5.55 -1.66
CA ILE A 101 -1.62 4.36 -0.95
C ILE A 101 -0.91 4.84 0.32
N THR A 102 -1.37 4.35 1.47
CA THR A 102 -0.79 4.68 2.77
C THR A 102 -0.12 3.44 3.35
N PHE A 103 1.11 3.58 3.75
CA PHE A 103 1.85 2.57 4.51
C PHE A 103 1.92 3.04 5.96
N ASP A 104 1.36 2.26 6.89
CA ASP A 104 1.36 2.61 8.32
C ASP A 104 2.77 2.41 8.93
N GLY A 105 3.59 1.56 8.33
CA GLY A 105 4.99 1.40 8.68
C GLY A 105 5.73 0.54 7.65
N VAL A 106 6.92 0.99 7.30
CA VAL A 106 7.86 0.24 6.45
C VAL A 106 9.26 0.39 7.07
N TYR A 107 9.81 -0.69 7.54
CA TYR A 107 11.17 -0.74 8.05
C TYR A 107 12.09 -1.33 6.99
N MET A 108 13.26 -0.77 6.73
CA MET A 108 13.74 0.61 6.66
C MET A 108 14.41 0.81 5.29
N ASN A 109 14.79 2.03 4.92
CA ASN A 109 15.41 2.33 3.61
C ASN A 109 14.54 1.88 2.42
N SER A 110 13.23 2.05 2.54
CA SER A 110 12.30 1.63 1.49
C SER A 110 12.24 2.61 0.32
N THR A 111 12.02 2.07 -0.86
CA THR A 111 11.73 2.84 -2.07
C THR A 111 10.48 2.27 -2.73
N VAL A 112 9.53 3.15 -3.04
CA VAL A 112 8.28 2.76 -3.71
C VAL A 112 8.37 3.06 -5.20
N TYR A 113 7.79 2.20 -6.01
CA TYR A 113 7.63 2.40 -7.45
C TYR A 113 6.17 2.14 -7.83
N ILE A 114 5.64 2.96 -8.72
CA ILE A 114 4.32 2.77 -9.33
C ILE A 114 4.50 2.67 -10.83
N ASN A 115 4.14 1.53 -11.41
CA ASN A 115 4.32 1.23 -12.84
C ASN A 115 5.76 1.50 -13.33
N GLY A 116 6.76 1.19 -12.49
CA GLY A 116 8.18 1.38 -12.80
C GLY A 116 8.71 2.80 -12.56
N HIS A 117 7.88 3.71 -12.08
CA HIS A 117 8.26 5.09 -11.77
C HIS A 117 8.38 5.28 -10.26
N LYS A 118 9.43 5.97 -9.84
CA LYS A 118 9.59 6.43 -8.46
C LYS A 118 8.81 7.74 -8.31
N PRO A 119 7.79 7.81 -7.42
CA PRO A 119 7.00 9.02 -7.20
C PRO A 119 7.81 10.12 -6.50
#